data_b3a5b17c63500c6d77e299f6d0d1c7d2
#
_entry.id   b3a5b17c63500c6d77e299f6d0d1c7d2
#
_cell.length_a   1.000
_cell.length_b   1.000
_cell.length_c   1.000
_cell.angle_alpha   90.00
_cell.angle_beta   90.00
_cell.angle_gamma   90.00
#
_symmetry.space_group_name_H-M   'P 1'
#
loop_
_entity.id
_entity.type
_entity.pdbx_description
1 polymer ?
#
loop_
_entity_poly.entity_id
_entity_poly.type
_entity_poly.pdbx_seq_one_letter_code
_entity_poly.pdbx_strand_id
1 'polypeptide(L)'
;MRKIILLILIVAPFSLNANENAKEKKVAKYVMENIQKDYVNCYSFYKVAAQSFKDAGKDKSIIDSLENSADVSLKYNYDLGEIMGLNPEVMAQMTKDKVTDFVKLANKDFSALAKKYGLVCKNLVENPEQRTKYWEKEGKKIIK
;
A
#
# COMPACT_ATOMS: atom_id res chain seq x y z
N MET A 1 50.74 -16.00 24.59
CA MET A 1 49.65 -16.65 25.38
C MET A 1 48.33 -15.93 25.02
N ARG A 2 47.53 -16.57 24.16
CA ARG A 2 46.23 -16.06 23.67
C ARG A 2 45.14 -16.44 24.70
N LYS A 3 44.58 -15.45 25.40
CA LYS A 3 43.41 -15.66 26.26
C LYS A 3 42.18 -15.80 25.39
N ILE A 4 41.64 -17.04 25.32
CA ILE A 4 40.33 -17.32 24.70
C ILE A 4 39.27 -16.93 25.72
N ILE A 5 38.57 -15.84 25.44
CA ILE A 5 37.36 -15.44 26.20
C ILE A 5 36.21 -16.28 25.65
N LEU A 6 35.79 -17.24 26.46
CA LEU A 6 34.61 -18.07 26.19
C LEU A 6 33.36 -17.21 26.43
N LEU A 7 32.76 -16.73 25.36
CA LEU A 7 31.48 -16.01 25.40
C LEU A 7 30.38 -17.06 25.60
N ILE A 8 29.92 -17.22 26.83
CA ILE A 8 28.75 -18.04 27.15
C ILE A 8 27.53 -17.29 26.63
N LEU A 9 27.03 -17.70 25.47
CA LEU A 9 25.72 -17.31 24.96
C LEU A 9 24.66 -17.90 25.90
N ILE A 10 24.12 -17.11 26.79
CA ILE A 10 22.93 -17.44 27.55
C ILE A 10 21.77 -17.41 26.53
N VAL A 11 21.44 -18.56 25.98
CA VAL A 11 20.20 -18.77 25.23
C VAL A 11 19.07 -18.80 26.27
N ALA A 12 18.49 -17.62 26.55
CA ALA A 12 17.24 -17.58 27.26
C ALA A 12 16.18 -18.29 26.42
N PRO A 13 15.39 -19.20 26.97
CA PRO A 13 14.28 -19.82 26.25
C PRO A 13 13.21 -18.76 26.06
N PHE A 14 13.16 -18.17 24.87
CA PHE A 14 12.00 -17.40 24.44
C PHE A 14 10.83 -18.39 24.29
N SER A 15 10.09 -18.55 25.35
CA SER A 15 8.75 -19.14 25.31
C SER A 15 7.84 -18.14 24.62
N LEU A 16 7.97 -18.01 23.29
CA LEU A 16 7.02 -17.28 22.47
C LEU A 16 5.69 -18.03 22.55
N ASN A 17 4.73 -17.44 23.25
CA ASN A 17 3.37 -17.93 23.31
C ASN A 17 2.86 -18.14 21.88
N ALA A 18 2.55 -19.38 21.49
CA ALA A 18 2.07 -19.73 20.15
C ALA A 18 0.85 -18.88 19.74
N ASN A 19 0.08 -18.41 20.71
CA ASN A 19 -1.09 -17.57 20.51
C ASN A 19 -0.73 -16.11 20.11
N GLU A 20 0.35 -15.57 20.67
CA GLU A 20 0.84 -14.23 20.35
C GLU A 20 1.40 -14.17 18.92
N ASN A 21 2.15 -15.18 18.52
CA ASN A 21 2.65 -15.32 17.15
C ASN A 21 1.51 -15.47 16.11
N ALA A 22 0.43 -16.19 16.46
CA ALA A 22 -0.74 -16.32 15.59
C ALA A 22 -1.49 -15.00 15.40
N LYS A 23 -1.60 -14.18 16.45
CA LYS A 23 -2.19 -12.86 16.42
C LYS A 23 -1.37 -11.90 15.56
N GLU A 24 -0.05 -11.85 15.75
CA GLU A 24 0.85 -11.01 14.95
C GLU A 24 0.77 -11.36 13.46
N LYS A 25 0.73 -12.63 13.10
CA LYS A 25 0.56 -13.07 11.70
C LYS A 25 -0.76 -12.59 11.10
N LYS A 26 -1.86 -12.62 11.86
CA LYS A 26 -3.16 -12.09 11.41
C LYS A 26 -3.11 -10.58 11.20
N VAL A 27 -2.47 -9.84 12.11
CA VAL A 27 -2.28 -8.38 11.97
C VAL A 27 -1.43 -8.08 10.74
N ALA A 28 -0.31 -8.77 10.54
CA ALA A 28 0.55 -8.59 9.37
C ALA A 28 -0.22 -8.83 8.04
N LYS A 29 -1.00 -9.91 7.99
CA LYS A 29 -1.86 -10.18 6.84
C LYS A 29 -2.87 -9.05 6.60
N TYR A 30 -3.57 -8.60 7.64
CA TYR A 30 -4.50 -7.50 7.57
C TYR A 30 -3.84 -6.21 7.04
N VAL A 31 -2.64 -5.89 7.51
CA VAL A 31 -1.85 -4.74 7.04
C VAL A 31 -1.55 -4.87 5.56
N MET A 32 -1.00 -6.00 5.11
CA MET A 32 -0.66 -6.23 3.70
C MET A 32 -1.88 -6.08 2.78
N GLU A 33 -3.01 -6.68 3.14
CA GLU A 33 -4.25 -6.60 2.37
C GLU A 33 -4.77 -5.15 2.24
N ASN A 34 -4.66 -4.35 3.30
CA ASN A 34 -5.14 -2.97 3.28
C ASN A 34 -4.16 -2.04 2.56
N ILE A 35 -2.86 -2.21 2.74
CA ILE A 35 -1.84 -1.46 1.98
C ILE A 35 -1.96 -1.76 0.48
N GLN A 36 -2.16 -3.03 0.10
CA GLN A 36 -2.36 -3.40 -1.31
C GLN A 36 -3.61 -2.72 -1.90
N LYS A 37 -4.72 -2.69 -1.16
CA LYS A 37 -5.94 -1.95 -1.56
C LYS A 37 -5.68 -0.44 -1.68
N ASP A 38 -4.90 0.14 -0.78
CA ASP A 38 -4.50 1.54 -0.87
C ASP A 38 -3.71 1.82 -2.16
N TYR A 39 -2.75 0.95 -2.53
CA TYR A 39 -2.01 1.11 -3.78
C TYR A 39 -2.88 0.97 -5.02
N VAL A 40 -3.85 0.06 -5.05
CA VAL A 40 -4.84 -0.03 -6.14
C VAL A 40 -5.66 1.25 -6.26
N ASN A 41 -6.12 1.80 -5.13
CA ASN A 41 -6.84 3.06 -5.11
C ASN A 41 -5.97 4.23 -5.61
N CYS A 42 -4.71 4.28 -5.17
CA CYS A 42 -3.79 5.37 -5.55
C CYS A 42 -3.36 5.28 -7.01
N TYR A 43 -3.09 4.09 -7.52
CA TYR A 43 -2.90 3.89 -8.95
C TYR A 43 -4.08 4.45 -9.75
N SER A 44 -5.31 4.05 -9.38
CA SER A 44 -6.52 4.48 -10.07
C SER A 44 -6.73 5.99 -9.98
N PHE A 45 -6.47 6.58 -8.81
CA PHE A 45 -6.54 8.02 -8.60
C PHE A 45 -5.55 8.76 -9.51
N TYR A 46 -4.29 8.37 -9.51
CA TYR A 46 -3.25 9.04 -10.30
C TYR A 46 -3.48 8.91 -11.81
N LYS A 47 -3.94 7.74 -12.30
CA LYS A 47 -4.29 7.56 -13.72
C LYS A 47 -5.42 8.49 -14.14
N VAL A 48 -6.48 8.59 -13.34
CA VAL A 48 -7.62 9.46 -13.62
C VAL A 48 -7.23 10.94 -13.49
N ALA A 49 -6.41 11.30 -12.50
CA ALA A 49 -5.93 12.67 -12.34
C ALA A 49 -5.03 13.09 -13.51
N ALA A 50 -4.09 12.22 -13.93
CA ALA A 50 -3.23 12.50 -15.07
C ALA A 50 -4.04 12.74 -16.35
N GLN A 51 -5.05 11.90 -16.63
CA GLN A 51 -5.92 12.07 -17.78
C GLN A 51 -6.73 13.38 -17.68
N SER A 52 -7.35 13.65 -16.52
CA SER A 52 -8.12 14.88 -16.31
C SER A 52 -7.26 16.15 -16.50
N PHE A 53 -6.01 16.11 -16.06
CA PHE A 53 -5.07 17.24 -16.23
C PHE A 53 -4.62 17.38 -17.67
N LYS A 54 -4.41 16.27 -18.38
CA LYS A 54 -4.11 16.27 -19.81
C LYS A 54 -5.26 16.88 -20.62
N ASP A 55 -6.49 16.48 -20.35
CA ASP A 55 -7.69 17.00 -21.01
C ASP A 55 -7.91 18.49 -20.73
N ALA A 56 -7.50 18.95 -19.53
CA ALA A 56 -7.52 20.36 -19.13
C ALA A 56 -6.32 21.18 -19.63
N GLY A 57 -5.42 20.61 -20.42
CA GLY A 57 -4.24 21.30 -20.96
C GLY A 57 -3.23 21.78 -19.91
N LYS A 58 -3.11 21.03 -18.77
CA LYS A 58 -2.15 21.35 -17.71
C LYS A 58 -0.71 21.03 -18.12
N ASP A 59 0.24 21.59 -17.38
CA ASP A 59 1.67 21.41 -17.65
C ASP A 59 2.08 19.95 -17.69
N LYS A 60 2.88 19.61 -18.70
CA LYS A 60 3.38 18.26 -18.92
C LYS A 60 4.13 17.71 -17.69
N SER A 61 4.90 18.54 -16.98
CA SER A 61 5.63 18.14 -15.78
C SER A 61 4.73 17.62 -14.67
N ILE A 62 3.54 18.21 -14.52
CA ILE A 62 2.54 17.76 -13.53
C ILE A 62 1.95 16.42 -13.97
N ILE A 63 1.63 16.27 -15.24
CA ILE A 63 1.09 15.03 -15.82
C ILE A 63 2.10 13.89 -15.65
N ASP A 64 3.36 14.12 -16.04
CA ASP A 64 4.44 13.13 -15.90
C ASP A 64 4.65 12.72 -14.43
N SER A 65 4.56 13.65 -13.48
CA SER A 65 4.64 13.34 -12.04
C SER A 65 3.48 12.46 -11.56
N LEU A 66 2.27 12.72 -12.04
CA LEU A 66 1.09 11.89 -11.72
C LEU A 66 1.21 10.49 -12.33
N GLU A 67 1.66 10.38 -13.58
CA GLU A 67 1.89 9.10 -14.24
C GLU A 67 2.98 8.29 -13.52
N ASN A 68 4.09 8.91 -13.14
CA ASN A 68 5.13 8.24 -12.35
C ASN A 68 4.61 7.75 -11.00
N SER A 69 3.77 8.54 -10.32
CA SER A 69 3.14 8.11 -9.05
C SER A 69 2.16 6.95 -9.26
N ALA A 70 1.49 6.91 -10.42
CA ALA A 70 0.66 5.77 -10.80
C ALA A 70 1.51 4.51 -10.98
N ASP A 71 2.61 4.60 -11.72
CA ASP A 71 3.50 3.45 -11.99
C ASP A 71 4.11 2.90 -10.70
N VAL A 72 4.56 3.77 -9.78
CA VAL A 72 5.04 3.36 -8.45
C VAL A 72 3.94 2.63 -7.68
N SER A 73 2.71 3.17 -7.69
CA SER A 73 1.59 2.54 -7.00
C SER A 73 1.23 1.18 -7.60
N LEU A 74 1.26 1.06 -8.93
CA LEU A 74 1.00 -0.20 -9.62
C LEU A 74 2.05 -1.25 -9.27
N LYS A 75 3.33 -0.87 -9.28
CA LYS A 75 4.43 -1.76 -8.91
C LYS A 75 4.22 -2.33 -7.50
N TYR A 76 4.00 -1.49 -6.51
CA TYR A 76 3.79 -1.96 -5.13
C TYR A 76 2.51 -2.79 -4.97
N ASN A 77 1.45 -2.50 -5.72
CA ASN A 77 0.27 -3.35 -5.75
C ASN A 77 0.61 -4.78 -6.19
N TYR A 78 1.40 -4.93 -7.26
CA TYR A 78 1.80 -6.25 -7.75
C TYR A 78 2.80 -6.94 -6.83
N ASP A 79 3.81 -6.22 -6.31
CA ASP A 79 4.80 -6.78 -5.37
C ASP A 79 4.10 -7.35 -4.12
N LEU A 80 3.16 -6.61 -3.54
CA LEU A 80 2.38 -7.09 -2.39
C LEU A 80 1.44 -8.24 -2.75
N GLY A 81 0.82 -8.19 -3.92
CA GLY A 81 -0.03 -9.26 -4.41
C GLY A 81 0.74 -10.57 -4.56
N GLU A 82 1.95 -10.51 -5.11
CA GLU A 82 2.84 -11.66 -5.24
C GLU A 82 3.21 -12.25 -3.87
N ILE A 83 3.60 -11.40 -2.91
CA ILE A 83 3.90 -11.82 -1.53
C ILE A 83 2.69 -12.52 -0.88
N MET A 84 1.48 -12.06 -1.18
CA MET A 84 0.23 -12.66 -0.67
C MET A 84 -0.24 -13.88 -1.49
N GLY A 85 0.46 -14.24 -2.56
CA GLY A 85 0.10 -15.36 -3.44
C GLY A 85 -1.15 -15.10 -4.28
N LEU A 86 -1.44 -13.83 -4.60
CA LEU A 86 -2.58 -13.49 -5.46
C LEU A 86 -2.26 -13.78 -6.93
N ASN A 87 -3.27 -14.25 -7.65
CA ASN A 87 -3.15 -14.48 -9.09
C ASN A 87 -3.01 -13.15 -9.86
N PRO A 88 -2.00 -12.99 -10.76
CA PRO A 88 -1.77 -11.76 -11.53
C PRO A 88 -2.98 -11.32 -12.36
N GLU A 89 -3.74 -12.25 -12.95
CA GLU A 89 -4.94 -11.93 -13.74
C GLU A 89 -6.05 -11.36 -12.86
N VAL A 90 -6.22 -11.90 -11.65
CA VAL A 90 -7.16 -11.37 -10.65
C VAL A 90 -6.75 -9.96 -10.24
N MET A 91 -5.46 -9.71 -10.01
CA MET A 91 -4.95 -8.38 -9.67
C MET A 91 -5.15 -7.39 -10.81
N ALA A 92 -4.90 -7.81 -12.05
CA ALA A 92 -5.14 -6.98 -13.24
C ALA A 92 -6.62 -6.61 -13.38
N GLN A 93 -7.53 -7.56 -13.16
CA GLN A 93 -8.97 -7.32 -13.22
C GLN A 93 -9.41 -6.36 -12.09
N MET A 94 -8.97 -6.60 -10.85
CA MET A 94 -9.26 -5.69 -9.72
C MET A 94 -8.79 -4.26 -9.99
N THR A 95 -7.60 -4.11 -10.56
CA THR A 95 -7.03 -2.80 -10.92
C THR A 95 -7.85 -2.10 -12.00
N LYS A 96 -8.24 -2.83 -13.06
CA LYS A 96 -9.08 -2.32 -14.15
C LYS A 96 -10.46 -1.87 -13.64
N ASP A 97 -11.09 -2.69 -12.82
CA ASP A 97 -12.41 -2.38 -12.24
C ASP A 97 -12.32 -1.13 -11.37
N LYS A 98 -11.26 -1.00 -10.57
CA LYS A 98 -11.04 0.17 -9.72
C LYS A 98 -10.82 1.46 -10.54
N VAL A 99 -10.02 1.41 -11.61
CA VAL A 99 -9.87 2.55 -12.53
C VAL A 99 -11.21 2.94 -13.12
N THR A 100 -12.02 1.98 -13.56
CA THR A 100 -13.36 2.23 -14.10
C THR A 100 -14.26 2.93 -13.09
N ASP A 101 -14.24 2.52 -11.83
CA ASP A 101 -15.01 3.16 -10.77
C ASP A 101 -14.52 4.59 -10.50
N PHE A 102 -13.23 4.82 -10.52
CA PHE A 102 -12.65 6.15 -10.31
C PHE A 102 -12.96 7.11 -11.48
N VAL A 103 -13.00 6.62 -12.70
CA VAL A 103 -13.47 7.39 -13.86
C VAL A 103 -14.92 7.86 -13.66
N LYS A 104 -15.81 6.95 -13.22
CA LYS A 104 -17.21 7.31 -12.92
C LYS A 104 -17.30 8.35 -11.81
N LEU A 105 -16.51 8.23 -10.76
CA LEU A 105 -16.48 9.18 -9.66
C LEU A 105 -15.93 10.54 -10.11
N ALA A 106 -14.86 10.55 -10.89
CA ALA A 106 -14.26 11.78 -11.42
C ALA A 106 -15.21 12.53 -12.36
N ASN A 107 -15.92 11.82 -13.23
CA ASN A 107 -16.93 12.41 -14.12
C ASN A 107 -18.08 13.04 -13.35
N LYS A 108 -18.38 12.54 -12.14
CA LYS A 108 -19.40 13.11 -11.26
C LYS A 108 -18.86 14.32 -10.48
N ASP A 109 -17.70 14.17 -9.84
CA ASP A 109 -17.06 15.22 -9.03
C ASP A 109 -15.58 14.91 -8.81
N PHE A 110 -14.72 15.41 -9.70
CA PHE A 110 -13.27 15.25 -9.57
C PHE A 110 -12.71 15.91 -8.29
N SER A 111 -13.29 17.04 -7.87
CA SER A 111 -12.81 17.74 -6.66
C SER A 111 -13.01 16.90 -5.41
N ALA A 112 -14.17 16.25 -5.28
CA ALA A 112 -14.43 15.31 -4.18
C ALA A 112 -13.48 14.12 -4.21
N LEU A 113 -13.20 13.56 -5.40
CA LEU A 113 -12.22 12.49 -5.57
C LEU A 113 -10.82 12.92 -5.14
N ALA A 114 -10.36 14.09 -5.60
CA ALA A 114 -9.07 14.66 -5.26
C ALA A 114 -8.93 14.95 -3.76
N LYS A 115 -9.97 15.49 -3.14
CA LYS A 115 -10.01 15.73 -1.68
C LYS A 115 -9.91 14.45 -0.88
N LYS A 116 -10.54 13.37 -1.34
CA LYS A 116 -10.55 12.07 -0.64
C LYS A 116 -9.22 11.34 -0.76
N TYR A 117 -8.61 11.33 -1.94
CA TYR A 117 -7.48 10.46 -2.23
C TYR A 117 -6.14 11.20 -2.38
N GLY A 118 -6.15 12.49 -2.75
CA GLY A 118 -4.93 13.22 -3.11
C GLY A 118 -3.85 13.18 -2.03
N LEU A 119 -4.20 13.56 -0.80
CA LEU A 119 -3.23 13.58 0.31
C LEU A 119 -2.83 12.17 0.77
N VAL A 120 -3.79 11.25 0.81
CA VAL A 120 -3.53 9.85 1.23
C VAL A 120 -2.57 9.19 0.25
N CYS A 121 -2.78 9.36 -1.06
CA CYS A 121 -1.95 8.77 -2.10
C CYS A 121 -0.57 9.43 -2.18
N LYS A 122 -0.50 10.76 -2.01
CA LYS A 122 0.79 11.44 -1.91
C LYS A 122 1.62 10.86 -0.76
N ASN A 123 1.04 10.78 0.43
CA ASN A 123 1.74 10.25 1.61
C ASN A 123 2.12 8.77 1.44
N LEU A 124 1.29 7.96 0.79
CA LEU A 124 1.59 6.55 0.55
C LEU A 124 2.81 6.38 -0.36
N VAL A 125 2.95 7.20 -1.41
CA VAL A 125 4.09 7.13 -2.34
C VAL A 125 5.35 7.73 -1.72
N GLU A 126 5.24 8.84 -0.98
CA GLU A 126 6.38 9.54 -0.40
C GLU A 126 6.85 8.93 0.93
N ASN A 127 5.93 8.38 1.74
CA ASN A 127 6.22 7.82 3.07
C ASN A 127 5.29 6.64 3.39
N PRO A 128 5.49 5.48 2.77
CA PRO A 128 4.65 4.30 2.94
C PRO A 128 4.63 3.77 4.39
N GLU A 129 5.70 4.02 5.16
CA GLU A 129 5.80 3.58 6.55
C GLU A 129 4.69 4.16 7.43
N GLN A 130 4.34 5.43 7.23
CA GLN A 130 3.27 6.08 7.99
C GLN A 130 1.93 5.38 7.77
N ARG A 131 1.63 4.98 6.53
CA ARG A 131 0.38 4.28 6.21
C ARG A 131 0.38 2.85 6.75
N THR A 132 1.53 2.18 6.73
CA THR A 132 1.72 0.86 7.35
C THR A 132 1.42 0.91 8.84
N LYS A 133 2.00 1.87 9.58
CA LYS A 133 1.73 2.08 11.02
C LYS A 133 0.25 2.36 11.31
N TYR A 134 -0.42 3.09 10.43
CA TYR A 134 -1.87 3.31 10.56
C TYR A 134 -2.63 1.98 10.50
N TRP A 135 -2.36 1.13 9.52
CA TRP A 135 -3.04 -0.16 9.38
C TRP A 135 -2.65 -1.16 10.47
N GLU A 136 -1.42 -1.12 10.98
CA GLU A 136 -1.01 -1.91 12.14
C GLU A 136 -1.84 -1.55 13.37
N LYS A 137 -2.02 -0.26 13.63
CA LYS A 137 -2.84 0.23 14.74
C LYS A 137 -4.29 -0.22 14.61
N GLU A 138 -4.87 -0.11 13.41
CA GLU A 138 -6.24 -0.56 13.15
C GLU A 138 -6.36 -2.08 13.27
N GLY A 139 -5.42 -2.85 12.72
CA GLY A 139 -5.40 -4.31 12.83
C GLY A 139 -5.34 -4.79 14.28
N LYS A 140 -4.51 -4.17 15.12
CA LYS A 140 -4.40 -4.49 16.55
C LYS A 140 -5.68 -4.21 17.34
N LYS A 141 -6.53 -3.30 16.90
CA LYS A 141 -7.85 -3.03 17.51
C LYS A 141 -8.89 -4.10 17.17
N ILE A 142 -8.84 -4.63 15.95
CA ILE A 142 -9.87 -5.52 15.40
C ILE A 142 -9.54 -6.98 15.70
N ILE A 143 -8.26 -7.34 15.63
CA ILE A 143 -7.77 -8.71 15.80
C ILE A 143 -7.46 -8.94 17.29
N LYS A 144 -8.34 -9.65 17.96
CA LYS A 144 -8.24 -10.02 19.38
C LYS A 144 -7.50 -11.33 19.56
#